data_d39e8af3b064697d397250745da3302d
#
_entry.id   d39e8af3b064697d397250745da3302d
#
_cell.length_a   1.000
_cell.length_b   1.000
_cell.length_c   1.000
_cell.angle_alpha   90.00
_cell.angle_beta   90.00
_cell.angle_gamma   90.00
#
_symmetry.space_group_name_H-M   'P 1'
#
loop_
_entity.id
_entity.type
_entity.pdbx_description
1 polymer ?
#
loop_
_entity_poly.entity_id
_entity_poly.type
_entity_poly.pdbx_seq_one_letter_code
_entity_poly.pdbx_strand_id
1 'polypeptide(L)'
;MKKKTAFISGIGGQDGSYLAELLLKKNYRVFGILPRRSNPEFQTFRIDHLLNKLDIEYGDILDKITLDDIIKKVKPNEIYHLAAQSHVGISFKSPFITTQIDYIGVVNILDAVRFNSPKSKFYNASTSEIYGNINKNKILNEDSVKEPVSPYGISKLAAYHLTKIYRESYNLFACN
;
A
#
# COMPACT_ATOMS: atom_id res chain seq x y z
N MET A 1 -27.01 9.37 -3.42
CA MET A 1 -25.97 9.16 -2.38
C MET A 1 -24.61 9.56 -2.96
N LYS A 2 -23.75 10.23 -2.18
CA LYS A 2 -22.39 10.59 -2.60
C LYS A 2 -21.57 9.31 -2.81
N LYS A 3 -20.89 9.16 -3.95
CA LYS A 3 -20.00 8.01 -4.21
C LYS A 3 -18.93 7.92 -3.13
N LYS A 4 -18.63 6.71 -2.65
CA LYS A 4 -17.45 6.49 -1.82
C LYS A 4 -16.18 6.68 -2.65
N THR A 5 -15.13 7.13 -2.01
CA THR A 5 -13.83 7.37 -2.65
C THR A 5 -12.81 6.39 -2.08
N ALA A 6 -12.08 5.72 -2.96
CA ALA A 6 -10.94 4.87 -2.61
C ALA A 6 -9.65 5.47 -3.18
N PHE A 7 -8.57 5.34 -2.40
CA PHE A 7 -7.22 5.66 -2.85
C PHE A 7 -6.38 4.38 -2.87
N ILE A 8 -5.67 4.12 -3.97
CA ILE A 8 -4.85 2.93 -4.16
C ILE A 8 -3.41 3.36 -4.48
N SER A 9 -2.47 3.07 -3.58
CA SER A 9 -1.05 3.11 -3.93
C SER A 9 -0.67 1.78 -4.61
N GLY A 10 0.13 1.84 -5.67
CA GLY A 10 0.45 0.65 -6.46
C GLY A 10 -0.68 0.22 -7.41
N ILE A 11 -1.51 1.16 -7.84
CA ILE A 11 -2.67 0.91 -8.74
C ILE A 11 -2.27 0.27 -10.08
N GLY A 12 -1.07 0.54 -10.59
CA GLY A 12 -0.54 -0.08 -11.82
C GLY A 12 -0.01 -1.50 -11.64
N GLY A 13 0.04 -2.01 -10.40
CA GLY A 13 0.40 -3.39 -10.09
C GLY A 13 -0.74 -4.38 -10.39
N GLN A 14 -0.46 -5.68 -10.24
CA GLN A 14 -1.45 -6.73 -10.48
C GLN A 14 -2.67 -6.56 -9.58
N ASP A 15 -2.48 -6.58 -8.26
CA ASP A 15 -3.58 -6.50 -7.30
C ASP A 15 -4.27 -5.12 -7.36
N GLY A 16 -3.48 -4.05 -7.57
CA GLY A 16 -4.01 -2.69 -7.71
C GLY A 16 -4.95 -2.54 -8.89
N SER A 17 -4.64 -3.15 -10.03
CA SER A 17 -5.48 -3.09 -11.23
C SER A 17 -6.81 -3.86 -11.04
N TYR A 18 -6.76 -5.06 -10.49
CA TYR A 18 -7.98 -5.84 -10.20
C TYR A 18 -8.85 -5.17 -9.14
N LEU A 19 -8.23 -4.59 -8.11
CA LEU A 19 -8.96 -3.84 -7.09
C LEU A 19 -9.62 -2.59 -7.67
N ALA A 20 -8.93 -1.86 -8.56
CA ALA A 20 -9.50 -0.71 -9.24
C ALA A 20 -10.75 -1.09 -10.05
N GLU A 21 -10.69 -2.18 -10.84
CA GLU A 21 -11.86 -2.70 -11.56
C GLU A 21 -13.03 -3.03 -10.62
N LEU A 22 -12.74 -3.74 -9.52
CA LEU A 22 -13.76 -4.13 -8.55
C LEU A 22 -14.44 -2.90 -7.92
N LEU A 23 -13.65 -1.91 -7.51
CA LEU A 23 -14.16 -0.70 -6.87
C LEU A 23 -14.97 0.16 -7.84
N LEU A 24 -14.55 0.27 -9.11
CA LEU A 24 -15.34 0.94 -10.16
C LEU A 24 -16.69 0.22 -10.37
N LYS A 25 -16.71 -1.12 -10.43
CA LYS A 25 -17.95 -1.91 -10.50
C LYS A 25 -18.85 -1.70 -9.28
N LYS A 26 -18.26 -1.43 -8.11
CA LYS A 26 -18.99 -1.09 -6.88
C LYS A 26 -19.36 0.41 -6.79
N ASN A 27 -19.21 1.16 -7.86
CA ASN A 27 -19.55 2.58 -7.95
C ASN A 27 -18.73 3.49 -7.03
N TYR A 28 -17.46 3.14 -6.76
CA TYR A 28 -16.50 4.03 -6.10
C TYR A 28 -15.92 5.03 -7.10
N ARG A 29 -15.52 6.20 -6.60
CA ARG A 29 -14.53 7.06 -7.25
C ARG A 29 -13.14 6.55 -6.84
N VAL A 30 -12.31 6.19 -7.80
CA VAL A 30 -11.02 5.55 -7.55
C VAL A 30 -9.89 6.50 -7.92
N PHE A 31 -9.07 6.82 -6.91
CA PHE A 31 -7.82 7.55 -7.09
C PHE A 31 -6.66 6.56 -7.00
N GLY A 32 -5.65 6.78 -7.81
CA GLY A 32 -4.42 6.01 -7.79
C GLY A 32 -3.19 6.90 -7.84
N ILE A 33 -2.11 6.43 -7.22
CA ILE A 33 -0.80 7.05 -7.37
C ILE A 33 0.12 6.14 -8.18
N LEU A 34 0.81 6.72 -9.16
CA LEU A 34 1.85 6.08 -9.96
C LEU A 34 3.17 6.80 -9.74
N PRO A 35 4.31 6.09 -9.67
CA PRO A 35 5.61 6.72 -9.55
C PRO A 35 5.93 7.54 -10.81
N ARG A 36 6.67 8.64 -10.65
CA ARG A 36 7.18 9.42 -11.78
C ARG A 36 8.34 8.67 -12.42
N ARG A 37 8.17 8.24 -13.66
CA ARG A 37 9.22 7.60 -14.47
C ARG A 37 9.31 8.27 -15.81
N SER A 38 10.50 8.21 -16.44
CA SER A 38 10.74 8.74 -17.79
C SER A 38 9.96 7.99 -18.88
N ASN A 39 9.56 6.74 -18.62
CA ASN A 39 8.73 5.96 -19.53
C ASN A 39 7.44 5.52 -18.80
N PRO A 40 6.35 6.31 -18.91
CA PRO A 40 5.12 6.04 -18.19
C PRO A 40 4.33 4.85 -18.75
N GLU A 41 4.48 4.47 -20.01
CA GLU A 41 3.67 3.44 -20.68
C GLU A 41 3.73 2.07 -19.98
N PHE A 42 4.91 1.68 -19.48
CA PHE A 42 5.05 0.42 -18.74
C PHE A 42 4.39 0.41 -17.36
N GLN A 43 3.89 1.54 -16.87
CA GLN A 43 3.27 1.63 -15.55
C GLN A 43 1.76 1.49 -15.62
N THR A 44 1.16 1.77 -16.76
CA THR A 44 -0.29 1.84 -16.94
C THR A 44 -0.87 0.63 -17.66
N PHE A 45 -0.07 -0.18 -18.32
CA PHE A 45 -0.54 -1.24 -19.23
C PHE A 45 -1.63 -2.14 -18.63
N ARG A 46 -1.64 -2.36 -17.30
CA ARG A 46 -2.68 -3.14 -16.62
C ARG A 46 -3.96 -2.35 -16.39
N ILE A 47 -3.91 -1.02 -16.43
CA ILE A 47 -5.03 -0.13 -16.16
C ILE A 47 -5.39 0.77 -17.36
N ASP A 48 -4.75 0.59 -18.53
CA ASP A 48 -4.99 1.43 -19.71
C ASP A 48 -6.47 1.49 -20.10
N HIS A 49 -7.15 0.37 -19.99
CA HIS A 49 -8.60 0.27 -20.26
C HIS A 49 -9.50 0.96 -19.22
N LEU A 50 -8.92 1.43 -18.13
CA LEU A 50 -9.61 2.11 -17.02
C LEU A 50 -9.23 3.58 -16.89
N LEU A 51 -8.19 4.07 -17.58
CA LEU A 51 -7.62 5.40 -17.36
C LEU A 51 -8.66 6.52 -17.43
N ASN A 52 -9.64 6.41 -18.30
CA ASN A 52 -10.73 7.37 -18.43
C ASN A 52 -11.75 7.36 -17.27
N LYS A 53 -11.64 6.39 -16.36
CA LYS A 53 -12.51 6.19 -15.18
C LYS A 53 -11.79 6.38 -13.86
N LEU A 54 -10.47 6.54 -13.90
CA LEU A 54 -9.59 6.66 -12.74
C LEU A 54 -9.09 8.10 -12.62
N ASP A 55 -8.95 8.56 -11.38
CA ASP A 55 -8.24 9.79 -11.07
C ASP A 55 -6.79 9.41 -10.72
N ILE A 56 -5.86 9.60 -11.65
CA ILE A 56 -4.45 9.24 -11.46
C ILE A 56 -3.64 10.48 -11.09
N GLU A 57 -2.88 10.37 -9.99
CA GLU A 57 -1.87 11.34 -9.57
C GLU A 57 -0.47 10.72 -9.72
N TYR A 58 0.52 11.54 -10.09
CA TYR A 58 1.90 11.10 -10.18
C TYR A 58 2.69 11.54 -8.94
N GLY A 59 3.30 10.56 -8.26
CA GLY A 59 4.08 10.80 -7.05
C GLY A 59 4.76 9.53 -6.58
N ASP A 60 5.52 9.64 -5.50
CA ASP A 60 6.22 8.51 -4.89
C ASP A 60 5.74 8.34 -3.45
N ILE A 61 5.69 7.10 -2.97
CA ILE A 61 5.34 6.81 -1.56
C ILE A 61 6.44 7.29 -0.59
N LEU A 62 7.61 7.57 -1.09
CA LEU A 62 8.70 8.19 -0.32
C LEU A 62 8.61 9.72 -0.29
N ASP A 63 7.80 10.33 -1.16
CA ASP A 63 7.54 11.77 -1.16
C ASP A 63 6.37 12.10 -0.22
N LYS A 64 6.72 12.35 1.04
CA LYS A 64 5.74 12.67 2.08
C LYS A 64 4.88 13.89 1.74
N ILE A 65 5.45 14.91 1.13
CA ILE A 65 4.74 16.15 0.79
C ILE A 65 3.64 15.85 -0.23
N THR A 66 3.99 15.14 -1.30
CA THR A 66 3.01 14.73 -2.32
C THR A 66 1.90 13.86 -1.72
N LEU A 67 2.23 12.92 -0.83
CA LEU A 67 1.21 12.09 -0.15
C LEU A 67 0.28 12.92 0.74
N ASP A 68 0.82 13.84 1.53
CA ASP A 68 0.04 14.74 2.38
C ASP A 68 -0.95 15.56 1.55
N ASP A 69 -0.49 16.14 0.44
CA ASP A 69 -1.33 16.95 -0.46
C ASP A 69 -2.43 16.11 -1.12
N ILE A 70 -2.10 14.91 -1.62
CA ILE A 70 -3.08 14.02 -2.24
C ILE A 70 -4.13 13.59 -1.21
N ILE A 71 -3.73 13.08 -0.04
CA ILE A 71 -4.67 12.59 0.98
C ILE A 71 -5.53 13.74 1.52
N LYS A 72 -4.96 14.92 1.71
CA LYS A 72 -5.69 16.14 2.11
C LYS A 72 -6.71 16.58 1.07
N LYS A 73 -6.36 16.52 -0.21
CA LYS A 73 -7.23 16.88 -1.35
C LYS A 73 -8.37 15.87 -1.53
N VAL A 74 -8.04 14.57 -1.51
CA VAL A 74 -8.96 13.48 -1.85
C VAL A 74 -9.88 13.13 -0.67
N LYS A 75 -9.36 13.11 0.55
CA LYS A 75 -10.05 12.64 1.78
C LYS A 75 -10.81 11.35 1.54
N PRO A 76 -10.10 10.26 1.15
CA PRO A 76 -10.74 9.02 0.73
C PRO A 76 -11.48 8.36 1.90
N ASN A 77 -12.54 7.60 1.59
CA ASN A 77 -13.20 6.76 2.59
C ASN A 77 -12.35 5.54 2.92
N GLU A 78 -11.65 5.01 1.93
CA GLU A 78 -10.84 3.79 2.04
C GLU A 78 -9.50 3.99 1.32
N ILE A 79 -8.42 3.51 1.93
CA ILE A 79 -7.06 3.58 1.42
C ILE A 79 -6.49 2.17 1.37
N TYR A 80 -6.02 1.78 0.20
CA TYR A 80 -5.39 0.48 -0.07
C TYR A 80 -3.93 0.69 -0.42
N HIS A 81 -3.04 0.38 0.51
CA HIS A 81 -1.60 0.48 0.30
C HIS A 81 -1.06 -0.84 -0.23
N LEU A 82 -0.85 -0.87 -1.57
CA LEU A 82 -0.36 -2.04 -2.30
C LEU A 82 1.02 -1.80 -2.93
N ALA A 83 1.51 -0.55 -2.91
CA ALA A 83 2.83 -0.23 -3.42
C ALA A 83 3.92 -0.88 -2.56
N ALA A 84 4.84 -1.60 -3.20
CA ALA A 84 5.94 -2.28 -2.55
C ALA A 84 7.06 -2.62 -3.55
N GLN A 85 8.28 -2.81 -3.04
CA GLN A 85 9.32 -3.58 -3.72
C GLN A 85 9.12 -5.06 -3.35
N SER A 86 8.27 -5.79 -4.09
CA SER A 86 7.78 -7.11 -3.68
C SER A 86 8.65 -8.29 -4.11
N HIS A 87 9.77 -8.05 -4.78
CA HIS A 87 10.65 -9.11 -5.26
C HIS A 87 11.69 -9.50 -4.18
N VAL A 88 11.48 -10.64 -3.53
CA VAL A 88 12.33 -11.14 -2.43
C VAL A 88 13.81 -11.21 -2.84
N GLY A 89 14.13 -11.77 -4.01
CA GLY A 89 15.51 -11.89 -4.49
C GLY A 89 16.21 -10.53 -4.68
N ILE A 90 15.48 -9.48 -5.10
CA ILE A 90 16.01 -8.13 -5.22
C ILE A 90 16.29 -7.51 -3.85
N SER A 91 15.50 -7.85 -2.83
CA SER A 91 15.69 -7.31 -1.49
C SER A 91 17.08 -7.63 -0.89
N PHE A 92 17.66 -8.78 -1.24
CA PHE A 92 19.03 -9.13 -0.83
C PHE A 92 20.09 -8.30 -1.55
N LYS A 93 19.84 -7.86 -2.79
CA LYS A 93 20.75 -7.01 -3.56
C LYS A 93 20.62 -5.53 -3.19
N SER A 94 19.45 -5.12 -2.77
CA SER A 94 19.11 -3.72 -2.49
C SER A 94 18.28 -3.59 -1.21
N PRO A 95 18.83 -3.99 -0.04
CA PRO A 95 18.08 -4.01 1.22
C PRO A 95 17.66 -2.61 1.65
N PHE A 96 18.50 -1.60 1.46
CA PHE A 96 18.21 -0.22 1.82
C PHE A 96 16.98 0.31 1.08
N ILE A 97 16.95 0.20 -0.25
CA ILE A 97 15.81 0.66 -1.08
C ILE A 97 14.54 -0.13 -0.74
N THR A 98 14.66 -1.44 -0.51
CA THR A 98 13.54 -2.27 -0.07
C THR A 98 12.96 -1.77 1.25
N THR A 99 13.80 -1.48 2.24
CA THR A 99 13.36 -0.95 3.55
C THR A 99 12.73 0.44 3.40
N GLN A 100 13.29 1.31 2.58
CA GLN A 100 12.68 2.62 2.34
C GLN A 100 11.28 2.47 1.75
N ILE A 101 11.10 1.70 0.70
CA ILE A 101 9.82 1.53 0.03
C ILE A 101 8.81 0.82 0.95
N ASP A 102 9.19 -0.34 1.52
CA ASP A 102 8.26 -1.26 2.17
C ASP A 102 8.00 -0.94 3.65
N TYR A 103 8.82 -0.08 4.26
CA TYR A 103 8.62 0.40 5.62
C TYR A 103 8.44 1.92 5.69
N ILE A 104 9.40 2.72 5.21
CA ILE A 104 9.27 4.18 5.29
C ILE A 104 8.11 4.70 4.44
N GLY A 105 7.85 4.08 3.27
CA GLY A 105 6.64 4.37 2.49
C GLY A 105 5.34 4.17 3.28
N VAL A 106 5.29 3.12 4.12
CA VAL A 106 4.12 2.87 5.01
C VAL A 106 4.04 3.91 6.13
N VAL A 107 5.17 4.34 6.71
CA VAL A 107 5.21 5.45 7.68
C VAL A 107 4.60 6.71 7.06
N ASN A 108 5.07 7.07 5.86
CA ASN A 108 4.63 8.29 5.18
C ASN A 108 3.12 8.31 4.92
N ILE A 109 2.57 7.20 4.41
CA ILE A 109 1.14 7.15 4.10
C ILE A 109 0.27 7.08 5.37
N LEU A 110 0.70 6.36 6.41
CA LEU A 110 0.00 6.33 7.70
C LEU A 110 -0.02 7.71 8.36
N ASP A 111 1.09 8.46 8.32
CA ASP A 111 1.12 9.83 8.80
C ASP A 111 0.22 10.75 7.97
N ALA A 112 0.26 10.64 6.64
CA ALA A 112 -0.63 11.40 5.77
C ALA A 112 -2.11 11.16 6.12
N VAL A 113 -2.48 9.90 6.38
CA VAL A 113 -3.83 9.52 6.83
C VAL A 113 -4.15 10.14 8.18
N ARG A 114 -3.26 9.97 9.16
CA ARG A 114 -3.43 10.47 10.53
C ARG A 114 -3.70 11.97 10.56
N PHE A 115 -2.92 12.74 9.83
CA PHE A 115 -3.00 14.20 9.88
C PHE A 115 -4.06 14.80 8.94
N ASN A 116 -4.31 14.17 7.78
CA ASN A 116 -5.14 14.77 6.74
C ASN A 116 -6.50 14.10 6.56
N SER A 117 -6.65 12.81 6.93
CA SER A 117 -7.91 12.07 6.76
C SER A 117 -8.10 10.95 7.80
N PRO A 118 -8.13 11.28 9.12
CA PRO A 118 -8.12 10.28 10.19
C PRO A 118 -9.38 9.39 10.24
N LYS A 119 -10.41 9.72 9.48
CA LYS A 119 -11.63 8.90 9.34
C LYS A 119 -11.55 7.88 8.21
N SER A 120 -10.49 7.91 7.39
CA SER A 120 -10.26 6.91 6.34
C SER A 120 -9.98 5.54 6.94
N LYS A 121 -10.49 4.50 6.28
CA LYS A 121 -10.10 3.12 6.57
C LYS A 121 -8.84 2.79 5.79
N PHE A 122 -7.79 2.39 6.49
CA PHE A 122 -6.50 2.06 5.91
C PHE A 122 -6.26 0.55 5.90
N TYR A 123 -5.91 0.02 4.73
CA TYR A 123 -5.46 -1.35 4.54
C TYR A 123 -4.02 -1.36 4.05
N ASN A 124 -3.15 -2.07 4.76
CA ASN A 124 -1.77 -2.34 4.36
C ASN A 124 -1.65 -3.78 3.84
N ALA A 125 -1.26 -3.95 2.60
CA ALA A 125 -0.95 -5.28 2.08
C ALA A 125 0.30 -5.81 2.78
N SER A 126 0.13 -6.86 3.56
CA SER A 126 1.22 -7.59 4.18
C SER A 126 1.73 -8.71 3.24
N THR A 127 2.36 -9.75 3.77
CA THR A 127 2.91 -10.85 2.99
C THR A 127 3.06 -12.09 3.86
N SER A 128 3.01 -13.28 3.26
CA SER A 128 3.39 -14.53 3.92
C SER A 128 4.87 -14.61 4.29
N GLU A 129 5.73 -13.81 3.65
CA GLU A 129 7.17 -13.74 3.92
C GLU A 129 7.50 -13.28 5.35
N ILE A 130 6.53 -12.67 6.07
CA ILE A 130 6.70 -12.32 7.49
C ILE A 130 6.83 -13.54 8.39
N TYR A 131 6.33 -14.69 7.96
CA TYR A 131 6.42 -15.94 8.72
C TYR A 131 7.74 -16.70 8.52
N GLY A 132 8.47 -16.39 7.44
CA GLY A 132 9.74 -17.03 7.13
C GLY A 132 9.62 -18.53 6.87
N ASN A 133 10.61 -19.28 7.37
CA ASN A 133 10.69 -20.73 7.16
C ASN A 133 10.10 -21.55 8.31
N ILE A 134 9.33 -20.95 9.21
CA ILE A 134 8.80 -21.63 10.36
C ILE A 134 7.80 -22.71 9.94
N ASN A 135 8.15 -23.95 10.22
CA ASN A 135 7.28 -25.12 10.11
C ASN A 135 6.57 -25.29 8.76
N LYS A 136 7.29 -25.77 7.77
CA LYS A 136 6.76 -26.14 6.43
C LYS A 136 5.53 -27.06 6.47
N ASN A 137 5.18 -27.64 7.61
CA ASN A 137 4.09 -28.60 7.81
C ASN A 137 2.93 -28.06 8.66
N LYS A 138 2.95 -26.78 9.07
CA LYS A 138 1.87 -26.19 9.86
C LYS A 138 1.07 -25.19 9.03
N ILE A 139 -0.25 -25.22 9.19
CA ILE A 139 -1.11 -24.15 8.71
C ILE A 139 -0.84 -22.92 9.57
N LEU A 140 -0.46 -21.82 8.93
CA LEU A 140 -0.18 -20.54 9.58
C LEU A 140 -1.46 -19.71 9.66
N ASN A 141 -1.55 -18.91 10.73
CA ASN A 141 -2.59 -17.93 10.95
C ASN A 141 -1.99 -16.63 11.52
N GLU A 142 -2.83 -15.66 11.85
CA GLU A 142 -2.41 -14.34 12.33
C GLU A 142 -1.64 -14.39 13.66
N ASP A 143 -1.90 -15.41 14.49
CA ASP A 143 -1.24 -15.60 15.79
C ASP A 143 0.08 -16.37 15.68
N SER A 144 0.36 -16.94 14.51
CA SER A 144 1.61 -17.66 14.28
C SER A 144 2.83 -16.74 14.46
N VAL A 145 3.90 -17.30 14.99
CA VAL A 145 5.18 -16.59 15.16
C VAL A 145 5.67 -16.07 13.81
N LYS A 146 6.22 -14.86 13.79
CA LYS A 146 6.70 -14.18 12.58
C LYS A 146 8.22 -14.07 12.66
N GLU A 147 8.91 -14.83 11.81
CA GLU A 147 10.39 -14.91 11.76
C GLU A 147 10.87 -14.76 10.31
N PRO A 148 10.78 -13.55 9.73
CA PRO A 148 11.17 -13.33 8.35
C PRO A 148 12.65 -13.63 8.11
N VAL A 149 12.96 -14.16 6.94
CA VAL A 149 14.31 -14.58 6.53
C VAL A 149 14.86 -13.78 5.35
N SER A 150 14.22 -12.66 5.03
CA SER A 150 14.65 -11.77 3.94
C SER A 150 14.52 -10.29 4.33
N PRO A 151 15.32 -9.38 3.74
CA PRO A 151 15.14 -7.93 3.94
C PRO A 151 13.73 -7.44 3.58
N TYR A 152 13.10 -8.04 2.57
CA TYR A 152 11.69 -7.80 2.22
C TYR A 152 10.76 -8.19 3.37
N GLY A 153 10.89 -9.45 3.85
CA GLY A 153 10.05 -9.96 4.94
C GLY A 153 10.19 -9.15 6.22
N ILE A 154 11.42 -8.73 6.59
CA ILE A 154 11.66 -7.86 7.75
C ILE A 154 10.99 -6.50 7.58
N SER A 155 11.14 -5.87 6.42
CA SER A 155 10.52 -4.56 6.14
C SER A 155 8.99 -4.63 6.21
N LYS A 156 8.40 -5.69 5.65
CA LYS A 156 6.95 -5.93 5.71
C LYS A 156 6.47 -6.27 7.13
N LEU A 157 7.26 -6.99 7.93
CA LEU A 157 6.94 -7.25 9.34
C LEU A 157 6.98 -5.96 10.17
N ALA A 158 7.96 -5.10 9.95
CA ALA A 158 8.01 -3.79 10.59
C ALA A 158 6.78 -2.95 10.25
N ALA A 159 6.38 -2.90 8.98
CA ALA A 159 5.17 -2.22 8.51
C ALA A 159 3.88 -2.83 9.10
N TYR A 160 3.83 -4.15 9.25
CA TYR A 160 2.72 -4.87 9.90
C TYR A 160 2.53 -4.40 11.35
N HIS A 161 3.61 -4.36 12.14
CA HIS A 161 3.54 -3.90 13.52
C HIS A 161 3.25 -2.40 13.62
N LEU A 162 3.82 -1.59 12.72
CA LEU A 162 3.56 -0.17 12.67
C LEU A 162 2.07 0.12 12.42
N THR A 163 1.45 -0.58 11.48
CA THR A 163 0.00 -0.46 11.20
C THR A 163 -0.84 -0.76 12.44
N LYS A 164 -0.44 -1.78 13.23
CA LYS A 164 -1.08 -2.09 14.51
C LYS A 164 -0.92 -0.94 15.51
N ILE A 165 0.29 -0.39 15.66
CA ILE A 165 0.57 0.74 16.56
C ILE A 165 -0.27 1.96 16.19
N TYR A 166 -0.38 2.29 14.89
CA TYR A 166 -1.22 3.43 14.46
C TYR A 166 -2.70 3.23 14.77
N ARG A 167 -3.21 2.02 14.65
CA ARG A 167 -4.57 1.68 15.08
C ARG A 167 -4.78 1.89 16.57
N GLU A 168 -3.86 1.39 17.38
CA GLU A 168 -4.01 1.37 18.84
C GLU A 168 -3.68 2.72 19.49
N SER A 169 -2.63 3.40 19.02
CA SER A 169 -2.14 4.64 19.63
C SER A 169 -2.83 5.90 19.09
N TYR A 170 -3.29 5.89 17.84
CA TYR A 170 -3.88 7.08 17.20
C TYR A 170 -5.36 6.89 16.83
N ASN A 171 -5.97 5.81 17.27
CA ASN A 171 -7.39 5.50 17.04
C ASN A 171 -7.79 5.54 15.54
N LEU A 172 -6.90 5.08 14.67
CA LEU A 172 -7.16 4.95 13.24
C LEU A 172 -7.81 3.59 12.96
N PHE A 173 -8.71 3.54 11.97
CA PHE A 173 -9.06 2.26 11.39
C PHE A 173 -7.92 1.81 10.46
N ALA A 174 -7.02 0.98 10.94
CA ALA A 174 -5.89 0.47 10.17
C ALA A 174 -5.77 -1.06 10.35
N CYS A 175 -5.65 -1.79 9.25
CA CYS A 175 -5.51 -3.26 9.25
C CYS A 175 -4.50 -3.74 8.20
N ASN A 176 -4.00 -4.98 8.42
CA ASN A 176 -3.15 -5.70 7.48
C ASN A 176 -3.92 -6.85 6.84
#